data_af93200cea161c08d1c48eb531d58eea
#
_entry.id   af93200cea161c08d1c48eb531d58eea
#
_cell.length_a   1.000
_cell.length_b   1.000
_cell.length_c   1.000
_cell.angle_alpha   90.00
_cell.angle_beta   90.00
_cell.angle_gamma   90.00
#
_symmetry.space_group_name_H-M   'P 1'
#
loop_
_entity.id
_entity.type
_entity.pdbx_description
1 polymer ?
#
loop_
_entity_poly.entity_id
_entity_poly.type
_entity_poly.pdbx_seq_one_letter_code
_entity_poly.pdbx_strand_id
1 'polypeptide(L)'
;MVLEYKLPVDGLEIFLRRHSAAGCAGLPVLLIHGGNTNSKMYSEPNGGLVKYLLERERDVWTLDWRCSEAVVAPLQRRGPLGDSIQKERELYTLDRAASQDIPSALSQMRAAGVTGEIGVLGFCLGGGSLSMAVSRGYLEKLGVGNVVLVTMGLFYEVPWNGWIKAEDYIIERMLGSAPNCRVIDPAHPEEWPAEMSSAYERWPRSWLPPGNEPIDVLFQHLTFMYGEPYARGRLTRAFEERLLTGFFGPVVVGTYLHAGQNVRRGYAARNNEPDVVDRSRLDVPPGNQTAIRGDLRPKYFKNKRVTSVAGADDRLWHRDSMDLMYEWLRNECAAPRERARHRKHVFAHYGHLDLFWSEDAQRDV
;
A
#
# COMPACT_ATOMS: atom_id res chain seq x y z
N MET A 1 0.59 26.46 5.88
CA MET A 1 -0.67 26.43 5.08
C MET A 1 -0.59 25.21 4.16
N VAL A 2 -1.63 24.38 4.14
CA VAL A 2 -1.68 23.23 3.23
C VAL A 2 -2.49 23.62 2.00
N LEU A 3 -1.92 23.41 0.81
CA LEU A 3 -2.64 23.61 -0.46
C LEU A 3 -3.17 22.26 -0.92
N GLU A 4 -4.46 22.19 -1.22
CA GLU A 4 -5.11 20.98 -1.72
C GLU A 4 -5.47 21.12 -3.20
N TYR A 5 -5.18 20.09 -3.97
CA TYR A 5 -5.54 19.94 -5.38
C TYR A 5 -6.47 18.75 -5.51
N LYS A 6 -7.62 18.96 -6.13
CA LYS A 6 -8.58 17.93 -6.51
C LYS A 6 -8.29 17.50 -7.94
N LEU A 7 -7.98 16.23 -8.13
CA LEU A 7 -7.57 15.70 -9.42
C LEU A 7 -8.66 14.74 -9.94
N PRO A 8 -9.31 15.07 -11.05
CA PRO A 8 -10.23 14.14 -11.70
C PRO A 8 -9.45 13.05 -12.42
N VAL A 9 -9.64 11.79 -12.01
CA VAL A 9 -8.95 10.63 -12.56
C VAL A 9 -9.92 9.48 -12.71
N ASP A 10 -10.12 8.95 -13.92
CA ASP A 10 -11.03 7.84 -14.20
C ASP A 10 -12.48 8.04 -13.68
N GLY A 11 -12.95 9.28 -13.60
CA GLY A 11 -14.25 9.60 -13.01
C GLY A 11 -14.27 9.64 -11.48
N LEU A 12 -13.12 9.47 -10.83
CA LEU A 12 -12.93 9.67 -9.40
C LEU A 12 -12.32 11.05 -9.15
N GLU A 13 -12.47 11.57 -7.93
CA GLU A 13 -11.74 12.73 -7.43
C GLU A 13 -10.72 12.24 -6.39
N ILE A 14 -9.43 12.35 -6.70
CA ILE A 14 -8.34 12.08 -5.76
C ILE A 14 -7.75 13.39 -5.26
N PHE A 15 -7.03 13.35 -4.11
CA PHE A 15 -6.57 14.57 -3.46
C PHE A 15 -5.06 14.59 -3.32
N LEU A 16 -4.45 15.67 -3.82
CA LEU A 16 -3.01 15.92 -3.66
C LEU A 16 -2.83 17.15 -2.78
N ARG A 17 -2.05 17.01 -1.70
CA ARG A 17 -1.81 18.12 -0.76
C ARG A 17 -0.34 18.49 -0.73
N ARG A 18 -0.05 19.79 -0.84
CA ARG A 18 1.28 20.36 -0.61
C ARG A 18 1.33 20.97 0.78
N HIS A 19 2.25 20.49 1.60
CA HIS A 19 2.45 20.95 2.99
C HIS A 19 3.48 22.06 3.11
N SER A 20 4.35 22.22 2.11
CA SER A 20 5.40 23.23 2.10
C SER A 20 4.85 24.60 1.66
N ALA A 21 5.54 25.65 2.05
CA ALA A 21 5.24 26.98 1.55
C ALA A 21 5.43 27.06 0.03
N ALA A 22 4.65 27.90 -0.64
CA ALA A 22 4.85 28.17 -2.06
C ALA A 22 6.26 28.71 -2.30
N GLY A 23 6.94 28.19 -3.33
CA GLY A 23 8.32 28.57 -3.65
C GLY A 23 9.40 27.86 -2.83
N CYS A 24 9.05 26.87 -2.01
CA CYS A 24 10.05 26.00 -1.36
C CYS A 24 10.98 25.39 -2.41
N ALA A 25 12.29 25.61 -2.27
CA ALA A 25 13.32 25.14 -3.22
C ALA A 25 13.90 23.76 -2.84
N GLY A 26 13.44 23.15 -1.76
CA GLY A 26 13.91 21.86 -1.28
C GLY A 26 13.53 20.71 -2.22
N LEU A 27 14.19 19.56 -2.07
CA LEU A 27 13.87 18.36 -2.83
C LEU A 27 12.38 18.00 -2.65
N PRO A 28 11.60 17.95 -3.74
CA PRO A 28 10.20 17.58 -3.66
C PRO A 28 10.05 16.08 -3.34
N VAL A 29 9.16 15.78 -2.41
CA VAL A 29 8.86 14.42 -1.96
C VAL A 29 7.36 14.18 -2.00
N LEU A 30 6.94 13.15 -2.73
CA LEU A 30 5.56 12.66 -2.74
C LEU A 30 5.44 11.44 -1.82
N LEU A 31 4.48 11.47 -0.91
CA LEU A 31 4.18 10.39 0.02
C LEU A 31 2.84 9.72 -0.37
N ILE A 32 2.87 8.39 -0.61
CA ILE A 32 1.73 7.58 -1.04
C ILE A 32 1.45 6.55 0.04
N HIS A 33 0.32 6.69 0.74
CA HIS A 33 -0.08 5.81 1.85
C HIS A 33 -0.50 4.40 1.41
N GLY A 34 -0.69 3.51 2.37
CA GLY A 34 -1.16 2.14 2.18
C GLY A 34 -2.64 2.04 1.79
N GLY A 35 -3.14 0.83 1.64
CA GLY A 35 -4.57 0.60 1.49
C GLY A 35 -5.32 0.88 2.79
N ASN A 36 -6.62 1.16 2.68
CA ASN A 36 -7.52 1.27 3.81
C ASN A 36 -7.18 2.37 4.85
N THR A 37 -6.38 3.36 4.44
CA THR A 37 -5.98 4.50 5.27
C THR A 37 -6.01 5.77 4.42
N ASN A 38 -5.49 6.87 4.94
CA ASN A 38 -5.41 8.14 4.24
C ASN A 38 -4.07 8.84 4.50
N SER A 39 -3.83 9.94 3.79
CA SER A 39 -2.56 10.67 3.84
C SER A 39 -2.23 11.28 5.21
N LYS A 40 -3.21 11.41 6.11
CA LYS A 40 -2.98 11.90 7.48
C LYS A 40 -2.01 11.00 8.26
N MET A 41 -1.85 9.73 7.85
CA MET A 41 -0.89 8.82 8.48
C MET A 41 0.54 9.39 8.51
N TYR A 42 0.89 10.26 7.59
CA TYR A 42 2.21 10.88 7.52
C TYR A 42 2.36 12.16 8.34
N SER A 43 1.26 12.74 8.79
CA SER A 43 1.24 13.95 9.64
C SER A 43 0.90 13.65 11.10
N GLU A 44 0.60 12.40 11.43
CA GLU A 44 0.27 11.94 12.77
C GLU A 44 1.25 10.84 13.24
N PRO A 45 1.55 10.74 14.53
CA PRO A 45 1.30 11.72 15.58
C PRO A 45 2.26 12.92 15.48
N ASN A 46 1.89 14.05 16.10
CA ASN A 46 2.77 15.21 16.33
C ASN A 46 3.44 15.79 15.06
N GLY A 47 2.78 15.67 13.91
CA GLY A 47 3.31 16.11 12.62
C GLY A 47 4.03 15.01 11.83
N GLY A 48 4.39 13.89 12.47
CA GLY A 48 4.91 12.68 11.82
C GLY A 48 6.03 12.92 10.81
N LEU A 49 6.06 12.09 9.78
CA LEU A 49 7.05 12.18 8.69
C LEU A 49 6.95 13.52 7.92
N VAL A 50 5.75 14.09 7.78
CA VAL A 50 5.57 15.40 7.12
C VAL A 50 6.38 16.46 7.84
N LYS A 51 6.22 16.59 9.16
CA LYS A 51 6.97 17.55 9.97
C LYS A 51 8.48 17.31 9.87
N TYR A 52 8.91 16.07 10.02
CA TYR A 52 10.31 15.67 9.92
C TYR A 52 10.96 16.11 8.59
N LEU A 53 10.25 15.95 7.49
CA LEU A 53 10.72 16.35 6.15
C LEU A 53 10.70 17.87 5.97
N LEU A 54 9.68 18.55 6.49
CA LEU A 54 9.60 20.03 6.44
C LEU A 54 10.74 20.69 7.22
N GLU A 55 11.08 20.17 8.40
CA GLU A 55 12.23 20.65 9.20
C GLU A 55 13.56 20.47 8.48
N ARG A 56 13.60 19.60 7.45
CA ARG A 56 14.77 19.38 6.57
C ARG A 56 14.60 20.07 5.23
N GLU A 57 13.76 21.10 5.19
CA GLU A 57 13.54 21.95 4.02
C GLU A 57 13.08 21.17 2.77
N ARG A 58 12.35 20.04 2.95
CA ARG A 58 11.79 19.31 1.81
C ARG A 58 10.46 19.92 1.36
N ASP A 59 10.19 19.89 0.06
CA ASP A 59 8.89 20.24 -0.50
C ASP A 59 7.98 19.02 -0.43
N VAL A 60 7.13 18.97 0.61
CA VAL A 60 6.39 17.74 1.00
C VAL A 60 4.99 17.75 0.40
N TRP A 61 4.68 16.64 -0.28
CA TRP A 61 3.39 16.38 -0.90
C TRP A 61 2.83 15.05 -0.41
N THR A 62 1.53 14.97 -0.22
CA THR A 62 0.83 13.71 0.14
C THR A 62 -0.32 13.46 -0.83
N LEU A 63 -0.52 12.19 -1.18
CA LEU A 63 -1.57 11.75 -2.10
C LEU A 63 -2.59 10.89 -1.39
N ASP A 64 -3.86 11.30 -1.45
CA ASP A 64 -5.00 10.43 -1.22
C ASP A 64 -5.47 9.89 -2.57
N TRP A 65 -5.04 8.67 -2.87
CA TRP A 65 -5.28 7.98 -4.13
C TRP A 65 -6.57 7.16 -4.07
N ARG A 66 -6.96 6.50 -5.16
CA ARG A 66 -8.26 5.78 -5.29
C ARG A 66 -8.58 4.81 -4.16
N CYS A 67 -7.58 4.24 -3.48
CA CYS A 67 -7.77 3.34 -2.34
C CYS A 67 -7.70 4.04 -0.98
N SER A 68 -7.68 5.37 -0.97
CA SER A 68 -7.75 6.17 0.25
C SER A 68 -9.15 6.14 0.84
N GLU A 69 -9.24 6.06 2.17
CA GLU A 69 -10.49 6.26 2.89
C GLU A 69 -11.18 7.57 2.46
N ALA A 70 -10.42 8.65 2.29
CA ALA A 70 -10.96 9.95 1.87
C ALA A 70 -11.65 9.92 0.49
N VAL A 71 -11.25 9.00 -0.39
CA VAL A 71 -11.87 8.81 -1.72
C VAL A 71 -13.00 7.78 -1.67
N VAL A 72 -12.87 6.77 -0.82
CA VAL A 72 -13.79 5.64 -0.72
C VAL A 72 -15.00 5.94 0.18
N ALA A 73 -14.84 6.69 1.27
CA ALA A 73 -15.90 6.96 2.24
C ALA A 73 -17.20 7.52 1.63
N PRO A 74 -17.19 8.38 0.59
CA PRO A 74 -18.41 8.81 -0.07
C PRO A 74 -19.18 7.69 -0.77
N LEU A 75 -18.55 6.56 -1.10
CA LEU A 75 -19.20 5.42 -1.78
C LEU A 75 -20.18 4.70 -0.87
N GLN A 76 -19.91 4.60 0.42
CA GLN A 76 -20.80 3.96 1.39
C GLN A 76 -22.16 4.64 1.47
N ARG A 77 -22.21 5.95 1.22
CA ARG A 77 -23.43 6.77 1.27
C ARG A 77 -24.28 6.69 0.02
N ARG A 78 -23.75 6.09 -1.06
CA ARG A 78 -24.49 5.85 -2.31
C ARG A 78 -25.11 4.47 -2.24
N GLY A 79 -26.41 4.38 -2.38
CA GLY A 79 -27.14 3.10 -2.44
C GLY A 79 -26.55 2.13 -3.47
N PRO A 80 -27.07 0.91 -3.55
CA PRO A 80 -26.53 -0.10 -4.46
C PRO A 80 -26.52 0.46 -5.89
N LEU A 81 -25.35 0.44 -6.52
CA LEU A 81 -25.23 0.67 -7.95
C LEU A 81 -25.70 -0.61 -8.64
N GLY A 82 -26.65 -0.53 -9.55
CA GLY A 82 -27.08 -1.65 -10.36
C GLY A 82 -25.92 -2.34 -11.11
N ASP A 83 -26.08 -2.74 -12.36
CA ASP A 83 -25.14 -3.52 -13.18
C ASP A 83 -23.70 -2.95 -13.33
N SER A 84 -23.38 -1.84 -12.66
CA SER A 84 -22.08 -1.16 -12.75
C SER A 84 -21.07 -1.59 -11.68
N ILE A 85 -21.43 -2.46 -10.71
CA ILE A 85 -20.53 -2.85 -9.60
C ILE A 85 -19.23 -3.49 -10.09
N GLN A 86 -19.30 -4.35 -11.11
CA GLN A 86 -18.10 -4.95 -11.68
C GLN A 86 -17.17 -3.88 -12.26
N LYS A 87 -17.70 -2.92 -13.01
CA LYS A 87 -16.92 -1.80 -13.54
C LYS A 87 -16.33 -0.94 -12.43
N GLU A 88 -17.07 -0.73 -11.36
CA GLU A 88 -16.58 -0.01 -10.19
C GLU A 88 -15.43 -0.75 -9.52
N ARG A 89 -15.53 -2.08 -9.30
CA ARG A 89 -14.45 -2.89 -8.75
C ARG A 89 -13.18 -2.79 -9.60
N GLU A 90 -13.30 -2.75 -10.92
CA GLU A 90 -12.19 -2.59 -11.86
C GLU A 90 -11.54 -1.20 -11.80
N LEU A 91 -12.24 -0.17 -11.35
CA LEU A 91 -11.67 1.16 -11.16
C LEU A 91 -10.75 1.23 -9.95
N TYR A 92 -11.04 0.47 -8.88
CA TYR A 92 -10.31 0.55 -7.61
C TYR A 92 -9.22 -0.52 -7.50
N THR A 93 -8.38 -0.64 -8.51
CA THR A 93 -7.29 -1.61 -8.55
C THR A 93 -5.92 -0.96 -8.45
N LEU A 94 -4.92 -1.72 -8.01
CA LEU A 94 -3.55 -1.22 -7.79
C LEU A 94 -2.88 -0.81 -9.11
N ASP A 95 -3.15 -1.52 -10.19
CA ASP A 95 -2.61 -1.20 -11.51
C ASP A 95 -3.27 0.05 -12.12
N ARG A 96 -4.54 0.32 -11.82
CA ARG A 96 -5.18 1.61 -12.17
C ARG A 96 -4.54 2.77 -11.40
N ALA A 97 -4.30 2.61 -10.11
CA ALA A 97 -3.58 3.61 -9.32
C ALA A 97 -2.17 3.85 -9.90
N ALA A 98 -1.46 2.79 -10.26
CA ALA A 98 -0.14 2.86 -10.87
C ALA A 98 -0.13 3.60 -12.21
N SER A 99 -1.15 3.38 -13.05
CA SER A 99 -1.21 3.95 -14.41
C SER A 99 -1.86 5.33 -14.48
N GLN A 100 -2.66 5.70 -13.49
CA GLN A 100 -3.47 6.92 -13.53
C GLN A 100 -3.18 7.86 -12.35
N ASP A 101 -3.37 7.42 -11.09
CA ASP A 101 -3.32 8.31 -9.94
C ASP A 101 -1.93 8.87 -9.69
N ILE A 102 -0.92 8.00 -9.66
CA ILE A 102 0.46 8.41 -9.39
C ILE A 102 1.01 9.31 -10.50
N PRO A 103 0.84 8.98 -11.80
CA PRO A 103 1.21 9.90 -12.87
C PRO A 103 0.48 11.24 -12.83
N SER A 104 -0.83 11.24 -12.50
CA SER A 104 -1.63 12.48 -12.40
C SER A 104 -1.13 13.37 -11.27
N ALA A 105 -0.83 12.80 -10.10
CA ALA A 105 -0.27 13.53 -8.96
C ALA A 105 1.08 14.17 -9.32
N LEU A 106 2.00 13.40 -9.93
CA LEU A 106 3.31 13.91 -10.35
C LEU A 106 3.18 14.98 -11.44
N SER A 107 2.25 14.83 -12.37
CA SER A 107 1.96 15.83 -13.40
C SER A 107 1.44 17.13 -12.78
N GLN A 108 0.57 17.03 -11.77
CA GLN A 108 0.09 18.20 -11.03
C GLN A 108 1.21 18.89 -10.23
N MET A 109 2.13 18.11 -9.63
CA MET A 109 3.31 18.69 -8.99
C MET A 109 4.13 19.50 -10.00
N ARG A 110 4.33 18.98 -11.22
CA ARG A 110 5.00 19.72 -12.31
C ARG A 110 4.24 20.98 -12.71
N ALA A 111 2.93 20.89 -12.86
CA ALA A 111 2.07 22.05 -13.16
C ALA A 111 2.10 23.10 -12.05
N ALA A 112 2.30 22.70 -10.79
CA ALA A 112 2.46 23.58 -9.64
C ALA A 112 3.89 24.17 -9.49
N GLY A 113 4.75 23.99 -10.50
CA GLY A 113 6.08 24.61 -10.56
C GLY A 113 7.19 23.78 -9.92
N VAL A 114 6.95 22.51 -9.57
CA VAL A 114 8.00 21.61 -9.08
C VAL A 114 8.99 21.32 -10.19
N THR A 115 10.27 21.62 -9.98
CA THR A 115 11.36 21.38 -10.92
C THR A 115 12.35 20.34 -10.39
N GLY A 116 13.23 19.85 -11.25
CA GLY A 116 14.28 18.89 -10.85
C GLY A 116 13.75 17.49 -10.54
N GLU A 117 14.52 16.75 -9.78
CA GLU A 117 14.23 15.35 -9.41
C GLU A 117 13.19 15.28 -8.27
N ILE A 118 12.24 14.35 -8.38
CA ILE A 118 11.23 14.10 -7.36
C ILE A 118 11.57 12.80 -6.63
N GLY A 119 11.55 12.84 -5.30
CA GLY A 119 11.53 11.65 -4.45
C GLY A 119 10.10 11.17 -4.25
N VAL A 120 9.87 9.85 -4.32
CA VAL A 120 8.54 9.27 -4.07
C VAL A 120 8.68 8.14 -3.05
N LEU A 121 7.88 8.21 -1.99
CA LEU A 121 7.75 7.15 -1.00
C LEU A 121 6.38 6.49 -1.17
N GLY A 122 6.36 5.17 -1.31
CA GLY A 122 5.14 4.37 -1.28
C GLY A 122 5.18 3.38 -0.12
N PHE A 123 4.11 3.37 0.66
CA PHE A 123 3.94 2.47 1.78
C PHE A 123 2.88 1.41 1.49
N CYS A 124 3.13 0.15 1.84
CA CYS A 124 2.16 -0.94 1.72
C CYS A 124 1.61 -1.03 0.28
N LEU A 125 0.31 -1.10 0.08
CA LEU A 125 -0.32 -1.13 -1.26
C LEU A 125 0.07 0.09 -2.12
N GLY A 126 0.34 1.26 -1.50
CA GLY A 126 0.90 2.42 -2.21
C GLY A 126 2.31 2.15 -2.74
N GLY A 127 3.13 1.40 -2.00
CA GLY A 127 4.45 0.91 -2.46
C GLY A 127 4.33 -0.08 -3.62
N GLY A 128 3.36 -1.01 -3.53
CA GLY A 128 3.01 -1.92 -4.61
C GLY A 128 2.62 -1.17 -5.89
N SER A 129 1.68 -0.22 -5.79
CA SER A 129 1.25 0.59 -6.95
C SER A 129 2.38 1.46 -7.50
N LEU A 130 3.21 2.07 -6.64
CA LEU A 130 4.38 2.84 -7.05
C LEU A 130 5.39 1.97 -7.81
N SER A 131 5.68 0.79 -7.31
CA SER A 131 6.61 -0.14 -7.96
C SER A 131 6.08 -0.63 -9.31
N MET A 132 4.76 -0.86 -9.43
CA MET A 132 4.11 -1.12 -10.72
C MET A 132 4.26 0.06 -11.67
N ALA A 133 4.04 1.30 -11.20
CA ALA A 133 4.14 2.50 -12.02
C ALA A 133 5.57 2.68 -12.58
N VAL A 134 6.59 2.43 -11.74
CA VAL A 134 7.98 2.47 -12.19
C VAL A 134 8.27 1.34 -13.18
N SER A 135 7.95 0.09 -12.83
CA SER A 135 8.31 -1.08 -13.65
C SER A 135 7.69 -1.08 -15.04
N ARG A 136 6.55 -0.40 -15.21
CA ARG A 136 5.84 -0.27 -16.49
C ARG A 136 6.17 1.00 -17.26
N GLY A 137 7.04 1.85 -16.71
CA GLY A 137 7.49 3.07 -17.36
C GLY A 137 6.53 4.25 -17.31
N TYR A 138 5.45 4.17 -16.52
CA TYR A 138 4.47 5.26 -16.42
C TYR A 138 5.06 6.55 -15.86
N LEU A 139 6.20 6.47 -15.15
CA LEU A 139 6.86 7.60 -14.50
C LEU A 139 8.10 8.09 -15.26
N GLU A 140 8.39 7.57 -16.47
CA GLU A 140 9.66 7.79 -17.16
C GLU A 140 9.93 9.27 -17.43
N LYS A 141 8.91 10.03 -17.80
CA LYS A 141 9.01 11.46 -18.16
C LYS A 141 8.65 12.43 -17.03
N LEU A 142 8.35 11.90 -15.83
CA LEU A 142 7.87 12.71 -14.71
C LEU A 142 8.96 13.11 -13.72
N GLY A 143 10.23 12.76 -14.01
CA GLY A 143 11.40 13.21 -13.25
C GLY A 143 11.55 12.52 -11.88
N VAL A 144 11.00 11.31 -11.71
CA VAL A 144 11.21 10.52 -10.49
C VAL A 144 12.60 9.91 -10.50
N GLY A 145 13.42 10.24 -9.50
CA GLY A 145 14.79 9.75 -9.36
C GLY A 145 15.04 8.93 -8.09
N ASN A 146 14.35 9.26 -7.01
CA ASN A 146 14.42 8.50 -5.76
C ASN A 146 13.09 7.80 -5.50
N VAL A 147 13.15 6.51 -5.20
CA VAL A 147 11.98 5.69 -4.88
C VAL A 147 12.24 5.00 -3.55
N VAL A 148 11.37 5.21 -2.57
CA VAL A 148 11.39 4.50 -1.29
C VAL A 148 10.16 3.61 -1.24
N LEU A 149 10.38 2.30 -1.10
CA LEU A 149 9.34 1.29 -0.99
C LEU A 149 9.36 0.77 0.44
N VAL A 150 8.27 0.99 1.15
CA VAL A 150 8.16 0.61 2.56
C VAL A 150 7.19 -0.55 2.66
N THR A 151 7.66 -1.67 3.19
CA THR A 151 6.99 -2.95 3.43
C THR A 151 6.56 -3.73 2.19
N MET A 152 6.38 -3.07 1.05
CA MET A 152 5.87 -3.69 -0.17
C MET A 152 6.43 -3.06 -1.45
N GLY A 153 6.71 -3.90 -2.44
CA GLY A 153 7.19 -3.51 -3.77
C GLY A 153 6.53 -4.35 -4.87
N LEU A 154 7.33 -4.91 -5.78
CA LEU A 154 6.84 -5.79 -6.83
C LEU A 154 6.52 -7.21 -6.37
N PHE A 155 7.04 -7.63 -5.21
CA PHE A 155 6.89 -8.98 -4.68
C PHE A 155 5.93 -9.01 -3.51
N TYR A 156 5.06 -10.02 -3.48
CA TYR A 156 3.91 -10.13 -2.61
C TYR A 156 4.05 -11.37 -1.72
N GLU A 157 5.00 -11.31 -0.79
CA GLU A 157 5.15 -12.34 0.23
C GLU A 157 4.35 -11.95 1.47
N VAL A 158 3.56 -12.87 1.98
CA VAL A 158 2.70 -12.68 3.16
C VAL A 158 2.94 -13.78 4.18
N PRO A 159 2.64 -13.55 5.47
CA PRO A 159 2.58 -14.62 6.45
C PRO A 159 1.59 -15.72 6.02
N TRP A 160 1.78 -16.92 6.51
CA TRP A 160 1.02 -18.11 6.10
C TRP A 160 -0.50 -17.95 6.20
N ASN A 161 -1.01 -17.22 7.21
CA ASN A 161 -2.43 -16.93 7.37
C ASN A 161 -3.00 -16.02 6.26
N GLY A 162 -2.20 -15.07 5.77
CA GLY A 162 -2.51 -14.28 4.58
C GLY A 162 -2.47 -15.11 3.30
N TRP A 163 -1.46 -15.98 3.20
CA TRP A 163 -1.30 -16.88 2.06
C TRP A 163 -2.46 -17.86 1.90
N ILE A 164 -2.91 -18.52 2.99
CA ILE A 164 -4.08 -19.42 2.96
C ILE A 164 -5.32 -18.66 2.46
N LYS A 165 -5.56 -17.46 2.93
CA LYS A 165 -6.72 -16.66 2.48
C LYS A 165 -6.70 -16.40 0.98
N ALA A 166 -5.53 -16.17 0.42
CA ALA A 166 -5.37 -15.92 -1.01
C ALA A 166 -5.42 -17.22 -1.83
N GLU A 167 -4.67 -18.26 -1.43
CA GLU A 167 -4.53 -19.54 -2.17
C GLU A 167 -5.84 -20.31 -2.26
N ASP A 168 -6.60 -20.37 -1.18
CA ASP A 168 -7.90 -21.05 -1.15
C ASP A 168 -9.05 -20.20 -1.71
N TYR A 169 -8.76 -19.05 -2.29
CA TYR A 169 -9.78 -18.11 -2.79
C TYR A 169 -10.84 -17.75 -1.73
N ILE A 170 -10.42 -17.72 -0.46
CA ILE A 170 -11.35 -17.46 0.66
C ILE A 170 -12.00 -16.09 0.49
N ILE A 171 -11.22 -15.09 0.07
CA ILE A 171 -11.70 -13.72 -0.18
C ILE A 171 -12.80 -13.72 -1.24
N GLU A 172 -12.54 -14.37 -2.39
CA GLU A 172 -13.49 -14.45 -3.50
C GLU A 172 -14.75 -15.20 -3.09
N ARG A 173 -14.63 -16.27 -2.30
CA ARG A 173 -15.77 -17.04 -1.77
C ARG A 173 -16.58 -16.24 -0.76
N MET A 174 -15.94 -15.54 0.18
CA MET A 174 -16.62 -14.67 1.14
C MET A 174 -17.39 -13.54 0.47
N LEU A 175 -16.88 -13.06 -0.66
CA LEU A 175 -17.48 -11.96 -1.41
C LEU A 175 -18.39 -12.44 -2.55
N GLY A 176 -18.28 -13.70 -2.96
CA GLY A 176 -19.03 -14.27 -4.10
C GLY A 176 -20.54 -14.30 -3.88
N SER A 177 -20.97 -14.50 -2.64
CA SER A 177 -22.38 -14.48 -2.23
C SER A 177 -22.95 -13.06 -2.04
N ALA A 178 -22.09 -12.04 -2.05
CA ALA A 178 -22.48 -10.64 -1.94
C ALA A 178 -22.02 -9.87 -3.19
N PRO A 179 -22.58 -10.15 -4.38
CA PRO A 179 -22.15 -9.53 -5.62
C PRO A 179 -22.29 -8.01 -5.58
N ASN A 180 -23.15 -7.49 -4.73
CA ASN A 180 -23.40 -6.06 -4.52
C ASN A 180 -22.52 -5.43 -3.43
N CYS A 181 -21.61 -6.19 -2.79
CA CYS A 181 -20.69 -5.65 -1.83
C CYS A 181 -19.66 -4.76 -2.52
N ARG A 182 -19.62 -3.49 -2.18
CA ARG A 182 -18.73 -2.48 -2.77
C ARG A 182 -17.51 -2.23 -1.91
N VAL A 183 -17.74 -2.12 -0.62
CA VAL A 183 -16.73 -1.82 0.38
C VAL A 183 -16.87 -2.77 1.56
N ILE A 184 -15.77 -3.00 2.25
CA ILE A 184 -15.71 -3.72 3.52
C ILE A 184 -15.12 -2.75 4.53
N ASP A 185 -15.80 -2.56 5.64
CA ASP A 185 -15.34 -1.69 6.73
C ASP A 185 -15.03 -2.54 7.98
N PRO A 186 -13.79 -2.56 8.46
CA PRO A 186 -13.46 -3.29 9.70
C PRO A 186 -14.13 -2.72 10.94
N ALA A 187 -14.55 -1.45 10.92
CA ALA A 187 -15.27 -0.83 12.03
C ALA A 187 -16.76 -1.18 12.06
N HIS A 188 -17.31 -1.68 10.94
CA HIS A 188 -18.73 -1.98 10.75
C HIS A 188 -18.94 -3.45 10.33
N PRO A 189 -18.61 -4.42 11.20
CA PRO A 189 -18.74 -5.85 10.87
C PRO A 189 -20.18 -6.31 10.64
N GLU A 190 -21.17 -5.57 11.15
CA GLU A 190 -22.59 -5.79 10.89
C GLU A 190 -23.00 -5.57 9.43
N GLU A 191 -22.18 -4.84 8.67
CA GLU A 191 -22.36 -4.60 7.23
C GLU A 191 -21.61 -5.60 6.35
N TRP A 192 -20.86 -6.53 6.97
CA TRP A 192 -20.10 -7.51 6.22
C TRP A 192 -21.00 -8.54 5.51
N PRO A 193 -20.56 -9.08 4.37
CA PRO A 193 -21.23 -10.24 3.79
C PRO A 193 -21.36 -11.38 4.79
N ALA A 194 -22.51 -12.08 4.78
CA ALA A 194 -22.80 -13.14 5.74
C ALA A 194 -21.71 -14.22 5.81
N GLU A 195 -21.12 -14.57 4.66
CA GLU A 195 -20.03 -15.53 4.58
C GLU A 195 -18.74 -15.01 5.21
N MET A 196 -18.48 -13.71 5.12
CA MET A 196 -17.33 -13.09 5.75
C MET A 196 -17.50 -13.07 7.28
N SER A 197 -18.67 -12.68 7.76
CA SER A 197 -19.02 -12.75 9.20
C SER A 197 -18.91 -14.18 9.74
N SER A 198 -19.45 -15.15 9.02
CA SER A 198 -19.37 -16.58 9.36
C SER A 198 -17.94 -17.11 9.32
N ALA A 199 -17.09 -16.63 8.41
CA ALA A 199 -15.68 -16.98 8.36
C ALA A 199 -14.94 -16.38 9.57
N TYR A 200 -15.22 -15.15 9.96
CA TYR A 200 -14.65 -14.53 11.15
C TYR A 200 -15.04 -15.25 12.44
N GLU A 201 -16.31 -15.64 12.60
CA GLU A 201 -16.78 -16.39 13.76
C GLU A 201 -16.07 -17.75 13.91
N ARG A 202 -15.77 -18.42 12.79
CA ARG A 202 -15.06 -19.70 12.75
C ARG A 202 -13.54 -19.57 12.78
N TRP A 203 -13.02 -18.34 12.64
CA TRP A 203 -11.59 -18.10 12.63
C TRP A 203 -10.97 -18.51 13.98
N PRO A 204 -9.85 -19.25 14.00
CA PRO A 204 -9.24 -19.69 15.25
C PRO A 204 -8.89 -18.48 16.14
N ARG A 205 -9.47 -18.42 17.32
CA ARG A 205 -9.25 -17.30 18.27
C ARG A 205 -7.78 -17.16 18.67
N SER A 206 -7.00 -18.24 18.63
CA SER A 206 -5.54 -18.22 18.86
C SER A 206 -4.77 -17.46 17.78
N TRP A 207 -5.38 -17.18 16.64
CA TRP A 207 -4.79 -16.40 15.54
C TRP A 207 -5.17 -14.92 15.59
N LEU A 208 -6.02 -14.56 16.51
CA LEU A 208 -6.43 -13.18 16.75
C LEU A 208 -5.74 -12.65 18.01
N PRO A 209 -5.41 -11.36 18.02
CA PRO A 209 -4.89 -10.71 19.22
C PRO A 209 -5.89 -10.81 20.37
N PRO A 210 -5.43 -10.95 21.63
CA PRO A 210 -6.29 -11.02 22.79
C PRO A 210 -6.90 -9.66 23.10
N GLY A 211 -8.05 -9.66 23.81
CA GLY A 211 -8.73 -8.49 24.32
C GLY A 211 -10.19 -8.44 23.91
N ASN A 212 -11.01 -7.69 24.69
CA ASN A 212 -12.45 -7.58 24.51
C ASN A 212 -12.94 -6.12 24.50
N GLU A 213 -12.03 -5.16 24.68
CA GLU A 213 -12.39 -3.76 24.54
C GLU A 213 -12.71 -3.45 23.06
N PRO A 214 -13.54 -2.45 22.75
CA PRO A 214 -13.90 -2.11 21.37
C PRO A 214 -12.69 -1.96 20.44
N ILE A 215 -11.61 -1.40 20.95
CA ILE A 215 -10.36 -1.23 20.23
C ILE A 215 -9.68 -2.57 19.93
N ASP A 216 -9.75 -3.52 20.84
CA ASP A 216 -9.18 -4.87 20.63
C ASP A 216 -9.98 -5.61 19.57
N VAL A 217 -11.30 -5.47 19.59
CA VAL A 217 -12.19 -6.06 18.59
C VAL A 217 -11.92 -5.50 17.21
N LEU A 218 -11.76 -4.19 17.08
CA LEU A 218 -11.39 -3.58 15.79
C LEU A 218 -10.02 -4.04 15.30
N PHE A 219 -9.05 -4.17 16.20
CA PHE A 219 -7.72 -4.73 15.87
C PHE A 219 -7.83 -6.20 15.44
N GLN A 220 -8.74 -6.99 16.03
CA GLN A 220 -9.03 -8.36 15.60
C GLN A 220 -9.65 -8.41 14.20
N HIS A 221 -10.56 -7.50 13.87
CA HIS A 221 -11.14 -7.39 12.53
C HIS A 221 -10.05 -7.07 11.48
N LEU A 222 -9.19 -6.11 11.76
CA LEU A 222 -8.06 -5.77 10.89
C LEU A 222 -7.12 -6.96 10.72
N THR A 223 -6.80 -7.67 11.81
CA THR A 223 -5.95 -8.86 11.78
C THR A 223 -6.59 -9.98 10.95
N PHE A 224 -7.89 -10.20 11.10
CA PHE A 224 -8.63 -11.16 10.28
C PHE A 224 -8.61 -10.77 8.80
N MET A 225 -8.83 -9.50 8.48
CA MET A 225 -8.89 -9.04 7.08
C MET A 225 -7.51 -9.05 6.42
N TYR A 226 -6.50 -8.50 7.08
CA TYR A 226 -5.20 -8.20 6.45
C TYR A 226 -4.04 -8.94 7.12
N GLY A 227 -3.98 -8.98 8.42
CA GLY A 227 -2.85 -9.33 9.29
C GLY A 227 -2.68 -8.26 10.36
N GLU A 228 -1.77 -8.46 11.31
CA GLU A 228 -1.54 -7.50 12.38
C GLU A 228 -0.99 -6.18 11.81
N PRO A 229 -1.71 -5.05 11.95
CA PRO A 229 -1.29 -3.78 11.34
C PRO A 229 -0.08 -3.13 12.02
N TYR A 230 0.22 -3.49 13.28
CA TYR A 230 1.41 -3.06 14.03
C TYR A 230 1.70 -4.03 15.17
N ALA A 231 2.92 -4.01 15.71
CA ALA A 231 3.28 -4.80 16.88
C ALA A 231 2.69 -4.16 18.14
N ARG A 232 1.85 -4.91 18.88
CA ARG A 232 1.27 -4.41 20.14
C ARG A 232 2.36 -4.04 21.14
N GLY A 233 2.12 -2.93 21.86
CA GLY A 233 3.06 -2.39 22.82
C GLY A 233 4.10 -1.42 22.23
N ARG A 234 4.10 -1.22 20.90
CA ARG A 234 4.92 -0.19 20.24
C ARG A 234 4.23 1.18 20.17
N LEU A 235 2.92 1.21 20.34
CA LEU A 235 2.11 2.41 20.35
C LEU A 235 1.53 2.61 21.74
N THR A 236 1.31 3.86 22.15
CA THR A 236 0.54 4.15 23.36
C THR A 236 -0.94 3.79 23.12
N ARG A 237 -1.66 3.36 24.17
CA ARG A 237 -3.08 3.01 24.07
C ARG A 237 -3.91 4.16 23.50
N ALA A 238 -3.67 5.38 23.97
CA ALA A 238 -4.38 6.57 23.48
C ALA A 238 -4.13 6.82 21.98
N PHE A 239 -2.95 6.46 21.48
CA PHE A 239 -2.63 6.58 20.07
C PHE A 239 -3.27 5.44 19.27
N GLU A 240 -3.27 4.20 19.78
CA GLU A 240 -4.00 3.09 19.19
C GLU A 240 -5.48 3.41 18.98
N GLU A 241 -6.15 3.96 19.99
CA GLU A 241 -7.56 4.36 19.90
C GLU A 241 -7.80 5.41 18.80
N ARG A 242 -6.94 6.41 18.73
CA ARG A 242 -7.00 7.43 17.68
C ARG A 242 -6.77 6.86 16.29
N LEU A 243 -5.81 5.95 16.14
CA LEU A 243 -5.49 5.30 14.88
C LEU A 243 -6.66 4.49 14.34
N LEU A 244 -7.16 3.59 15.17
CA LEU A 244 -8.17 2.63 14.74
C LEU A 244 -9.51 3.32 14.43
N THR A 245 -9.81 4.46 15.09
CA THR A 245 -11.04 5.21 14.85
C THR A 245 -10.92 6.32 13.80
N GLY A 246 -9.72 6.73 13.42
CA GLY A 246 -9.54 7.90 12.55
C GLY A 246 -8.69 7.69 11.28
N PHE A 247 -8.05 6.53 11.13
CA PHE A 247 -7.13 6.27 10.01
C PHE A 247 -7.50 5.06 9.18
N PHE A 248 -8.17 4.08 9.78
CA PHE A 248 -8.68 2.93 9.07
C PHE A 248 -10.14 3.18 8.70
N GLY A 249 -10.43 2.99 7.46
CA GLY A 249 -11.78 3.13 6.92
C GLY A 249 -12.13 1.96 5.99
N PRO A 250 -13.16 2.13 5.19
CA PRO A 250 -13.58 1.11 4.25
C PRO A 250 -12.53 0.84 3.17
N VAL A 251 -12.43 -0.40 2.75
CA VAL A 251 -11.68 -0.82 1.57
C VAL A 251 -12.63 -1.22 0.45
N VAL A 252 -12.34 -0.79 -0.76
CA VAL A 252 -13.09 -1.24 -1.93
C VAL A 252 -12.76 -2.70 -2.24
N VAL A 253 -13.79 -3.51 -2.47
CA VAL A 253 -13.67 -4.93 -2.78
C VAL A 253 -12.70 -5.18 -3.95
N GLY A 254 -12.71 -4.33 -4.98
CA GLY A 254 -11.79 -4.43 -6.12
C GLY A 254 -10.31 -4.38 -5.72
N THR A 255 -9.95 -3.49 -4.80
CA THR A 255 -8.58 -3.39 -4.26
C THR A 255 -8.19 -4.66 -3.51
N TYR A 256 -9.10 -5.17 -2.68
CA TYR A 256 -8.85 -6.35 -1.85
C TYR A 256 -8.67 -7.62 -2.69
N LEU A 257 -9.54 -7.80 -3.69
CA LEU A 257 -9.44 -8.91 -4.65
C LEU A 257 -8.14 -8.85 -5.47
N HIS A 258 -7.77 -7.68 -5.97
CA HIS A 258 -6.53 -7.53 -6.74
C HIS A 258 -5.27 -7.78 -5.88
N ALA A 259 -5.27 -7.34 -4.62
CA ALA A 259 -4.19 -7.67 -3.69
C ALA A 259 -4.09 -9.20 -3.46
N GLY A 260 -5.21 -9.90 -3.26
CA GLY A 260 -5.27 -11.35 -3.12
C GLY A 260 -4.75 -12.08 -4.37
N GLN A 261 -5.11 -11.62 -5.57
CA GLN A 261 -4.57 -12.16 -6.82
C GLN A 261 -3.05 -12.01 -6.91
N ASN A 262 -2.52 -10.85 -6.52
CA ASN A 262 -1.08 -10.61 -6.54
C ASN A 262 -0.33 -11.49 -5.51
N VAL A 263 -0.93 -11.75 -4.34
CA VAL A 263 -0.39 -12.70 -3.36
C VAL A 263 -0.27 -14.10 -3.95
N ARG A 264 -1.32 -14.62 -4.62
CA ARG A 264 -1.27 -15.93 -5.28
C ARG A 264 -0.18 -16.01 -6.35
N ARG A 265 0.08 -14.90 -7.03
CA ARG A 265 1.14 -14.82 -8.06
C ARG A 265 2.52 -14.60 -7.48
N GLY A 266 2.61 -14.12 -6.25
CA GLY A 266 3.87 -13.70 -5.61
C GLY A 266 4.45 -12.41 -6.18
N TYR A 267 3.74 -11.72 -7.10
CA TYR A 267 4.21 -10.47 -7.72
C TYR A 267 3.08 -9.56 -8.20
N ALA A 268 3.43 -8.31 -8.47
CA ALA A 268 2.54 -7.26 -8.95
C ALA A 268 2.12 -7.49 -10.41
N ALA A 269 0.92 -8.05 -10.61
CA ALA A 269 0.32 -8.28 -11.92
C ALA A 269 -0.77 -7.24 -12.23
N ARG A 270 -1.27 -7.25 -13.46
CA ARG A 270 -2.48 -6.50 -13.81
C ARG A 270 -3.72 -7.20 -13.25
N ASN A 271 -4.72 -6.41 -12.94
CA ASN A 271 -6.03 -6.97 -12.61
C ASN A 271 -6.57 -7.80 -13.78
N ASN A 272 -7.19 -8.95 -13.48
CA ASN A 272 -7.72 -9.90 -14.46
C ASN A 272 -6.67 -10.51 -15.42
N GLU A 273 -5.38 -10.36 -15.15
CA GLU A 273 -4.38 -11.19 -15.80
C GLU A 273 -4.67 -12.66 -15.44
N PRO A 274 -4.66 -13.60 -16.40
CA PRO A 274 -4.95 -15.00 -16.09
C PRO A 274 -4.04 -15.53 -14.99
N ASP A 275 -4.62 -16.21 -13.99
CA ASP A 275 -3.84 -16.90 -12.98
C ASP A 275 -3.06 -18.03 -13.65
N VAL A 276 -1.80 -17.79 -13.91
CA VAL A 276 -0.86 -18.86 -14.27
C VAL A 276 -0.50 -19.56 -12.96
N VAL A 277 -1.38 -20.42 -12.49
CA VAL A 277 -1.11 -21.28 -11.34
C VAL A 277 -0.14 -22.37 -11.76
N ASP A 278 1.11 -22.01 -11.86
CA ASP A 278 2.18 -22.98 -11.96
C ASP A 278 2.60 -23.40 -10.54
N ARG A 279 1.90 -24.41 -10.01
CA ARG A 279 2.19 -24.98 -8.68
C ARG A 279 3.58 -25.57 -8.57
N SER A 280 4.29 -25.78 -9.69
CA SER A 280 5.69 -26.22 -9.68
C SER A 280 6.67 -25.18 -9.10
N ARG A 281 6.18 -23.98 -8.82
CA ARG A 281 6.98 -22.85 -8.34
C ARG A 281 7.15 -22.75 -6.83
N LEU A 282 6.41 -23.51 -6.05
CA LEU A 282 6.62 -23.59 -4.60
C LEU A 282 8.04 -24.10 -4.27
N ASP A 283 8.67 -24.80 -5.22
CA ASP A 283 10.02 -25.35 -5.09
C ASP A 283 11.11 -24.53 -5.83
N VAL A 284 10.75 -23.40 -6.48
CA VAL A 284 11.73 -22.58 -7.20
C VAL A 284 12.36 -21.57 -6.24
N PRO A 285 13.68 -21.59 -6.04
CA PRO A 285 14.36 -20.60 -5.22
C PRO A 285 14.04 -19.17 -5.68
N PRO A 286 13.95 -18.21 -4.78
CA PRO A 286 13.56 -16.81 -5.08
C PRO A 286 14.30 -16.18 -6.27
N GLY A 287 15.56 -16.54 -6.49
CA GLY A 287 16.39 -16.04 -7.59
C GLY A 287 15.98 -16.46 -9.00
N ASN A 288 15.23 -17.55 -9.16
CA ASN A 288 14.84 -18.09 -10.47
C ASN A 288 13.42 -17.70 -10.93
N GLN A 289 12.70 -16.94 -10.13
CA GLN A 289 11.35 -16.47 -10.47
C GLN A 289 11.32 -15.35 -11.52
N THR A 290 12.48 -14.84 -11.95
CA THR A 290 12.61 -13.70 -12.87
C THR A 290 12.09 -13.95 -14.29
N ALA A 291 12.07 -15.20 -14.75
CA ALA A 291 11.71 -15.57 -16.12
C ALA A 291 10.21 -15.45 -16.46
N ILE A 292 9.33 -15.19 -15.46
CA ILE A 292 7.90 -15.42 -15.59
C ILE A 292 7.04 -14.17 -15.41
N ARG A 293 7.68 -13.01 -15.34
CA ARG A 293 7.04 -11.76 -14.91
C ARG A 293 6.72 -10.83 -16.06
N GLY A 294 5.98 -11.32 -17.00
CA GLY A 294 5.33 -10.72 -18.16
C GLY A 294 5.73 -9.30 -18.55
N ASP A 295 5.25 -8.30 -17.83
CA ASP A 295 5.43 -6.89 -18.17
C ASP A 295 6.31 -6.09 -17.18
N LEU A 296 6.89 -6.75 -16.16
CA LEU A 296 7.83 -6.10 -15.24
C LEU A 296 9.17 -5.84 -15.91
N ARG A 297 9.56 -4.59 -15.99
CA ARG A 297 10.74 -4.17 -16.76
C ARG A 297 11.79 -3.48 -15.91
N PRO A 298 12.92 -4.17 -15.62
CA PRO A 298 14.01 -3.60 -14.81
C PRO A 298 14.59 -2.32 -15.40
N LYS A 299 14.54 -2.17 -16.72
CA LYS A 299 15.11 -1.00 -17.43
C LYS A 299 14.59 0.34 -16.90
N TYR A 300 13.37 0.41 -16.36
CA TYR A 300 12.80 1.65 -15.85
C TYR A 300 13.29 2.00 -14.44
N PHE A 301 13.96 1.07 -13.77
CA PHE A 301 14.66 1.31 -12.50
C PHE A 301 16.10 1.76 -12.66
N LYS A 302 16.71 1.63 -13.87
CA LYS A 302 18.13 1.87 -14.10
C LYS A 302 18.55 3.21 -13.55
N ASN A 303 18.09 4.30 -13.81
CA ASN A 303 18.59 5.60 -13.37
C ASN A 303 17.96 6.07 -12.04
N LYS A 304 17.33 5.16 -11.28
CA LYS A 304 16.67 5.50 -10.01
C LYS A 304 17.48 4.99 -8.82
N ARG A 305 17.43 5.74 -7.74
CA ARG A 305 17.86 5.27 -6.42
C ARG A 305 16.67 4.62 -5.74
N VAL A 306 16.70 3.33 -5.50
CA VAL A 306 15.61 2.60 -4.84
C VAL A 306 16.06 2.17 -3.46
N THR A 307 15.27 2.50 -2.46
CA THR A 307 15.46 2.04 -1.09
C THR A 307 14.27 1.16 -0.71
N SER A 308 14.55 -0.09 -0.37
CA SER A 308 13.59 -1.05 0.17
C SER A 308 13.65 -1.02 1.69
N VAL A 309 12.51 -0.83 2.35
CA VAL A 309 12.41 -0.73 3.81
C VAL A 309 11.40 -1.75 4.33
N ALA A 310 11.75 -2.49 5.38
CA ALA A 310 10.86 -3.42 6.04
C ALA A 310 11.03 -3.38 7.57
N GLY A 311 9.95 -3.70 8.28
CA GLY A 311 10.01 -4.13 9.68
C GLY A 311 10.28 -5.64 9.74
N ALA A 312 11.16 -6.08 10.64
CA ALA A 312 11.47 -7.50 10.79
C ALA A 312 10.31 -8.31 11.36
N ASP A 313 9.44 -7.66 12.13
CA ASP A 313 8.26 -8.24 12.79
C ASP A 313 6.95 -7.91 12.05
N ASP A 314 7.03 -7.52 10.79
CA ASP A 314 5.84 -7.25 9.96
C ASP A 314 5.03 -8.55 9.75
N ARG A 315 3.78 -8.55 10.23
CA ARG A 315 2.86 -9.70 10.16
C ARG A 315 1.70 -9.49 9.18
N LEU A 316 1.81 -8.44 8.36
CA LEU A 316 0.88 -8.17 7.28
C LEU A 316 1.53 -8.48 5.93
N TRP A 317 2.72 -7.92 5.67
CA TRP A 317 3.58 -8.25 4.54
C TRP A 317 4.92 -8.78 5.06
N HIS A 318 5.27 -9.99 4.65
CA HIS A 318 6.52 -10.55 5.09
C HIS A 318 7.71 -9.73 4.56
N ARG A 319 8.74 -9.52 5.40
CA ARG A 319 9.95 -8.77 5.02
C ARG A 319 10.59 -9.26 3.73
N ASP A 320 10.40 -10.55 3.41
CA ASP A 320 10.94 -11.19 2.20
C ASP A 320 10.44 -10.49 0.93
N SER A 321 9.28 -9.82 0.96
CA SER A 321 8.82 -8.96 -0.14
C SER A 321 9.88 -7.92 -0.49
N MET A 322 10.50 -7.29 0.52
CA MET A 322 11.54 -6.29 0.33
C MET A 322 12.91 -6.91 0.04
N ASP A 323 13.17 -8.08 0.58
CA ASP A 323 14.39 -8.83 0.29
C ASP A 323 14.42 -9.24 -1.20
N LEU A 324 13.33 -9.82 -1.70
CA LEU A 324 13.16 -10.18 -3.11
C LEU A 324 13.23 -8.94 -4.02
N MET A 325 12.60 -7.84 -3.63
CA MET A 325 12.67 -6.58 -4.41
C MET A 325 14.10 -6.09 -4.54
N TYR A 326 14.86 -6.07 -3.45
CA TYR A 326 16.25 -5.64 -3.44
C TYR A 326 17.15 -6.55 -4.29
N GLU A 327 17.02 -7.88 -4.13
CA GLU A 327 17.81 -8.83 -4.91
C GLU A 327 17.48 -8.78 -6.41
N TRP A 328 16.19 -8.65 -6.74
CA TRP A 328 15.78 -8.47 -8.14
C TRP A 328 16.37 -7.21 -8.76
N LEU A 329 16.33 -6.08 -8.06
CA LEU A 329 16.95 -4.85 -8.54
C LEU A 329 18.46 -5.01 -8.77
N ARG A 330 19.15 -5.66 -7.87
CA ARG A 330 20.59 -5.92 -8.00
C ARG A 330 20.94 -6.85 -9.15
N ASN A 331 20.12 -7.85 -9.41
CA ASN A 331 20.37 -8.85 -10.42
C ASN A 331 19.99 -8.37 -11.82
N GLU A 332 18.88 -7.66 -11.94
CA GLU A 332 18.30 -7.24 -13.22
C GLU A 332 18.73 -5.84 -13.67
N CYS A 333 19.04 -4.93 -12.73
CA CYS A 333 19.63 -3.63 -13.05
C CYS A 333 21.15 -3.77 -13.14
N ALA A 334 21.62 -4.38 -14.20
CA ALA A 334 22.84 -5.15 -14.30
C ALA A 334 24.19 -4.40 -14.21
N ALA A 335 24.25 -3.07 -14.32
CA ALA A 335 25.54 -2.40 -14.23
C ALA A 335 26.05 -2.32 -12.79
N PRO A 336 27.30 -2.68 -12.47
CA PRO A 336 27.85 -2.65 -11.11
C PRO A 336 27.64 -1.30 -10.38
N ARG A 337 27.75 -0.19 -11.12
CA ARG A 337 27.54 1.16 -10.59
C ARG A 337 26.08 1.45 -10.22
N GLU A 338 25.14 0.81 -10.88
CA GLU A 338 23.71 0.96 -10.62
C GLU A 338 23.29 0.12 -9.41
N ARG A 339 23.90 -1.04 -9.20
CA ARG A 339 23.69 -1.88 -8.01
C ARG A 339 23.96 -1.13 -6.70
N ALA A 340 24.98 -0.29 -6.70
CA ALA A 340 25.35 0.53 -5.53
C ALA A 340 24.34 1.64 -5.21
N ARG A 341 23.41 1.95 -6.11
CA ARG A 341 22.35 2.94 -5.90
C ARG A 341 21.15 2.37 -5.15
N HIS A 342 21.00 1.03 -5.13
CA HIS A 342 19.89 0.39 -4.44
C HIS A 342 20.30 0.05 -3.01
N ARG A 343 19.40 0.31 -2.08
CA ARG A 343 19.62 0.08 -0.64
C ARG A 343 18.49 -0.76 -0.07
N LYS A 344 18.79 -1.45 1.03
CA LYS A 344 17.80 -2.15 1.84
C LYS A 344 18.03 -1.82 3.31
N HIS A 345 16.96 -1.57 4.03
CA HIS A 345 16.95 -1.41 5.47
C HIS A 345 15.86 -2.31 6.06
N VAL A 346 16.25 -3.11 7.04
CA VAL A 346 15.33 -3.94 7.82
C VAL A 346 15.46 -3.51 9.27
N PHE A 347 14.40 -2.98 9.83
CA PHE A 347 14.38 -2.49 11.21
C PHE A 347 13.93 -3.61 12.14
N ALA A 348 14.82 -4.05 13.03
CA ALA A 348 14.52 -5.05 14.05
C ALA A 348 13.39 -4.57 14.97
N HIS A 349 12.49 -5.48 15.34
CA HIS A 349 11.39 -5.20 16.29
C HIS A 349 10.33 -4.20 15.82
N TYR A 350 10.29 -3.86 14.54
CA TYR A 350 9.23 -3.06 13.93
C TYR A 350 8.29 -3.95 13.13
N GLY A 351 6.99 -3.75 13.33
CA GLY A 351 5.93 -4.32 12.49
C GLY A 351 5.60 -3.44 11.29
N HIS A 352 4.35 -3.48 10.83
CA HIS A 352 3.96 -2.82 9.59
C HIS A 352 3.87 -1.29 9.72
N LEU A 353 3.00 -0.79 10.60
CA LEU A 353 2.77 0.65 10.78
C LEU A 353 3.69 1.29 11.81
N ASP A 354 4.31 0.50 12.68
CA ASP A 354 5.25 0.99 13.70
C ASP A 354 6.43 1.75 13.08
N LEU A 355 6.78 1.45 11.82
CA LEU A 355 7.80 2.18 11.05
C LEU A 355 7.51 3.69 10.95
N PHE A 356 6.25 4.11 11.10
CA PHE A 356 5.85 5.51 11.09
C PHE A 356 5.33 6.00 12.43
N TRP A 357 4.76 5.13 13.24
CA TRP A 357 3.89 5.52 14.35
C TRP A 357 4.44 5.16 15.73
N SER A 358 5.47 4.32 15.83
CA SER A 358 6.09 4.11 17.14
C SER A 358 6.76 5.39 17.63
N GLU A 359 6.83 5.56 18.94
CA GLU A 359 7.49 6.71 19.57
C GLU A 359 8.97 6.81 19.14
N ASP A 360 9.58 5.69 18.86
CA ASP A 360 10.99 5.59 18.46
C ASP A 360 11.22 5.77 16.95
N ALA A 361 10.17 5.74 16.12
CA ALA A 361 10.30 5.73 14.66
C ALA A 361 11.09 6.93 14.12
N GLN A 362 10.89 8.13 14.68
CA GLN A 362 11.61 9.34 14.24
C GLN A 362 13.11 9.28 14.50
N ARG A 363 13.54 8.44 15.46
CA ARG A 363 14.96 8.24 15.78
C ARG A 363 15.56 7.09 14.99
N ASP A 364 14.84 6.00 14.82
CA ASP A 364 15.37 4.73 14.38
C ASP A 364 15.16 4.48 12.88
N VAL A 365 14.08 5.02 12.31
CA VAL A 365 13.67 4.87 10.92
C VAL A 365 13.89 6.16 10.14
#